data_74f1a6fe06302908a7f3d4ac8a339ab2
#
_entry.id   74f1a6fe06302908a7f3d4ac8a339ab2
#
_cell.length_a   1.000
_cell.length_b   1.000
_cell.length_c   1.000
_cell.angle_alpha   90.00
_cell.angle_beta   90.00
_cell.angle_gamma   90.00
#
_symmetry.space_group_name_H-M   'P 1'
#
loop_
_entity.id
_entity.type
_entity.pdbx_description
1 polymer ?
#
loop_
_entity_poly.entity_id
_entity_poly.type
_entity_poly.pdbx_seq_one_letter_code
_entity_poly.pdbx_strand_id
1 'polypeptide(L)'
;MGLAMSMYPRLLGIAAIVFGFGLSEALPAGEVWKGSWKFEIDRRDNPMLAYYDTRGRTIFRIYCGTHFETDAVYPGAAPKEDTTGAITIANGKTQMDFAGNVFHNPEVEMPTDLPFFNQADLGHPELDGDKWRALENRFFDLLDSGQPLTISAEGKSYVLPPVNVPRWRARFQKIC
;
A
#
# COMPACT_ATOMS: atom_id res chain seq x y z
N MET A 1 -51.75 8.95 -64.24
CA MET A 1 -51.05 7.93 -63.37
C MET A 1 -49.71 8.47 -62.99
N GLY A 2 -49.61 9.10 -61.83
CA GLY A 2 -48.40 9.75 -61.37
C GLY A 2 -47.91 9.06 -60.13
N LEU A 3 -46.72 8.51 -60.17
CA LEU A 3 -46.03 7.86 -59.02
C LEU A 3 -45.27 8.98 -58.24
N ALA A 4 -45.71 9.24 -57.02
CA ALA A 4 -45.02 10.11 -56.09
C ALA A 4 -43.87 9.29 -55.40
N MET A 5 -42.63 9.76 -55.61
CA MET A 5 -41.45 9.28 -54.90
C MET A 5 -41.33 10.04 -53.57
N SER A 6 -41.52 9.33 -52.48
CA SER A 6 -41.30 9.84 -51.13
C SER A 6 -39.80 9.73 -50.78
N MET A 7 -39.13 10.89 -50.60
CA MET A 7 -37.78 11.01 -50.08
C MET A 7 -37.82 11.04 -48.56
N TYR A 8 -37.29 10.02 -47.89
CA TYR A 8 -37.01 10.05 -46.44
C TYR A 8 -35.63 10.63 -46.20
N PRO A 9 -35.48 11.65 -45.36
CA PRO A 9 -34.16 12.09 -44.92
C PRO A 9 -33.60 11.10 -43.83
N ARG A 10 -32.42 10.55 -44.12
CA ARG A 10 -31.65 9.78 -43.14
C ARG A 10 -31.05 10.73 -42.12
N LEU A 11 -31.55 10.72 -40.90
CA LEU A 11 -30.93 11.34 -39.75
C LEU A 11 -29.70 10.49 -39.33
N LEU A 12 -28.51 11.03 -39.59
CA LEU A 12 -27.24 10.52 -39.04
C LEU A 12 -27.17 10.92 -37.57
N GLY A 13 -27.46 9.98 -36.69
CA GLY A 13 -27.19 10.13 -35.25
C GLY A 13 -25.70 10.09 -34.97
N ILE A 14 -25.12 11.21 -34.60
CA ILE A 14 -23.75 11.29 -34.07
C ILE A 14 -23.84 10.79 -32.62
N ALA A 15 -23.36 9.56 -32.36
CA ALA A 15 -23.15 9.06 -31.01
C ALA A 15 -21.91 9.74 -30.42
N ALA A 16 -22.11 10.70 -29.53
CA ALA A 16 -21.05 11.29 -28.74
C ALA A 16 -20.58 10.24 -27.70
N ILE A 17 -19.42 9.66 -27.95
CA ILE A 17 -18.73 8.81 -26.96
C ILE A 17 -18.15 9.77 -25.90
N VAL A 18 -18.84 9.88 -24.79
CA VAL A 18 -18.33 10.57 -23.60
C VAL A 18 -17.28 9.64 -22.99
N PHE A 19 -16.00 9.91 -23.25
CA PHE A 19 -14.91 9.35 -22.47
C PHE A 19 -15.03 9.93 -21.05
N GLY A 20 -15.62 9.17 -20.15
CA GLY A 20 -15.56 9.45 -18.73
C GLY A 20 -14.12 9.32 -18.28
N PHE A 21 -13.39 10.45 -18.19
CA PHE A 21 -12.19 10.52 -17.39
C PHE A 21 -12.63 10.24 -15.95
N GLY A 22 -12.38 9.01 -15.49
CA GLY A 22 -12.49 8.69 -14.08
C GLY A 22 -11.56 9.62 -13.32
N LEU A 23 -12.11 10.66 -12.75
CA LEU A 23 -11.46 11.44 -11.72
C LEU A 23 -11.16 10.44 -10.60
N SER A 24 -9.90 10.07 -10.46
CA SER A 24 -9.42 9.32 -9.29
C SER A 24 -9.77 10.21 -8.09
N GLU A 25 -10.85 9.89 -7.39
CA GLU A 25 -11.19 10.59 -6.16
C GLU A 25 -9.98 10.49 -5.25
N ALA A 26 -9.36 11.65 -4.97
CA ALA A 26 -8.30 11.72 -3.98
C ALA A 26 -8.90 11.21 -2.66
N LEU A 27 -8.35 10.12 -2.14
CA LEU A 27 -8.76 9.58 -0.84
C LEU A 27 -8.75 10.74 0.16
N PRO A 28 -9.75 10.84 1.04
CA PRO A 28 -9.80 11.91 2.04
C PRO A 28 -8.49 11.88 2.83
N ALA A 29 -7.90 13.04 3.03
CA ALA A 29 -6.65 13.18 3.77
C ALA A 29 -6.82 12.53 5.15
N GLY A 30 -6.16 11.40 5.35
CA GLY A 30 -6.19 10.67 6.59
C GLY A 30 -5.44 11.41 7.70
N GLU A 31 -5.60 10.97 8.92
CA GLU A 31 -4.85 11.49 10.06
C GLU A 31 -3.33 11.33 9.81
N VAL A 32 -2.57 12.42 10.02
CA VAL A 32 -1.11 12.36 9.92
C VAL A 32 -0.53 11.88 11.24
N TRP A 33 0.10 10.73 11.22
CA TRP A 33 0.79 10.21 12.41
C TRP A 33 2.04 11.01 12.73
N LYS A 34 2.19 11.37 14.00
CA LYS A 34 3.39 12.02 14.52
C LYS A 34 4.34 10.96 15.07
N GLY A 35 5.60 11.02 14.62
CA GLY A 35 6.58 10.02 15.03
C GLY A 35 7.87 10.13 14.20
N SER A 36 8.59 9.03 14.11
CA SER A 36 9.88 8.99 13.40
C SER A 36 10.16 7.64 12.75
N TRP A 37 10.84 7.69 11.61
CA TRP A 37 11.43 6.52 10.97
C TRP A 37 12.73 6.12 11.64
N LYS A 38 12.95 4.81 11.77
CA LYS A 38 14.22 4.23 12.22
C LYS A 38 14.59 3.05 11.33
N PHE A 39 15.89 2.87 11.15
CA PHE A 39 16.46 1.64 10.61
C PHE A 39 17.16 0.90 11.73
N GLU A 40 16.75 -0.32 11.96
CA GLU A 40 17.22 -1.16 13.05
C GLU A 40 17.70 -2.51 12.50
N ILE A 41 18.54 -3.17 13.24
CA ILE A 41 18.94 -4.56 13.00
C ILE A 41 18.55 -5.30 14.26
N ASP A 42 17.76 -6.34 14.12
CA ASP A 42 17.32 -7.13 15.25
C ASP A 42 18.45 -8.02 15.81
N ARG A 43 18.16 -8.78 16.88
CA ARG A 43 19.12 -9.67 17.53
C ARG A 43 19.55 -10.86 16.67
N ARG A 44 18.90 -11.08 15.52
CA ARG A 44 19.19 -12.14 14.57
C ARG A 44 19.85 -11.60 13.29
N ASP A 45 20.35 -10.36 13.36
CA ASP A 45 20.94 -9.62 12.23
C ASP A 45 19.98 -9.31 11.08
N ASN A 46 18.67 -9.34 11.31
CA ASN A 46 17.68 -9.01 10.31
C ASN A 46 17.45 -7.49 10.21
N PRO A 47 17.45 -6.92 9.02
CA PRO A 47 17.21 -5.50 8.83
C PRO A 47 15.71 -5.18 8.93
N MET A 48 15.42 -4.05 9.58
CA MET A 48 14.08 -3.53 9.73
C MET A 48 14.09 -2.02 9.50
N LEU A 49 13.18 -1.53 8.65
CA LEU A 49 12.83 -0.12 8.57
C LEU A 49 11.44 0.06 9.18
N ALA A 50 11.33 0.85 10.23
CA ALA A 50 10.08 1.03 10.94
C ALA A 50 9.74 2.50 11.21
N TYR A 51 8.46 2.80 11.26
CA TYR A 51 7.91 4.05 11.74
C TYR A 51 7.27 3.85 13.10
N TYR A 52 7.73 4.64 14.07
CA TYR A 52 7.22 4.64 15.43
C TYR A 52 6.48 5.94 15.71
N ASP A 53 5.35 5.85 16.41
CA ASP A 53 4.67 7.03 16.89
C ASP A 53 5.38 7.65 18.11
N THR A 54 4.81 8.75 18.62
CA THR A 54 5.37 9.47 19.78
C THR A 54 5.29 8.68 21.09
N ARG A 55 4.53 7.58 21.14
CA ARG A 55 4.44 6.65 22.28
C ARG A 55 5.37 5.47 22.13
N GLY A 56 6.09 5.38 21.01
CA GLY A 56 6.98 4.25 20.71
C GLY A 56 6.27 3.02 20.13
N ARG A 57 4.98 3.14 19.74
CA ARG A 57 4.28 2.05 19.07
C ARG A 57 4.73 1.96 17.63
N THR A 58 4.91 0.76 17.13
CA THR A 58 5.15 0.53 15.71
C THR A 58 3.85 0.77 14.93
N ILE A 59 3.91 1.65 13.94
CA ILE A 59 2.77 1.98 13.07
C ILE A 59 2.93 1.32 11.71
N PHE A 60 4.16 1.19 11.25
CA PHE A 60 4.51 0.55 9.99
C PHE A 60 5.91 -0.01 10.08
N ARG A 61 6.16 -1.16 9.48
CA ARG A 61 7.52 -1.68 9.29
C ARG A 61 7.62 -2.54 8.04
N ILE A 62 8.81 -2.58 7.49
CA ILE A 62 9.28 -3.64 6.62
C ILE A 62 10.41 -4.37 7.34
N TYR A 63 10.43 -5.66 7.19
CA TYR A 63 11.33 -6.54 7.91
C TYR A 63 11.81 -7.66 7.00
N CYS A 64 13.08 -8.02 7.10
CA CYS A 64 13.65 -9.14 6.36
C CYS A 64 14.22 -10.16 7.35
N GLY A 65 13.43 -11.17 7.62
CA GLY A 65 13.82 -12.34 8.40
C GLY A 65 14.00 -13.56 7.49
N THR A 66 13.26 -14.62 7.79
CA THR A 66 13.16 -15.78 6.89
C THR A 66 12.46 -15.39 5.58
N HIS A 67 11.58 -14.40 5.65
CA HIS A 67 10.80 -13.84 4.56
C HIS A 67 10.86 -12.31 4.62
N PHE A 68 10.53 -11.66 3.50
CA PHE A 68 10.32 -10.23 3.47
C PHE A 68 8.88 -9.93 3.90
N GLU A 69 8.72 -9.22 4.99
CA GLU A 69 7.42 -8.94 5.59
C GLU A 69 7.12 -7.44 5.60
N THR A 70 5.84 -7.12 5.50
CA THR A 70 5.30 -5.77 5.65
C THR A 70 4.21 -5.80 6.70
N ASP A 71 4.38 -5.00 7.74
CA ASP A 71 3.37 -4.80 8.78
C ASP A 71 2.92 -3.34 8.79
N ALA A 72 1.64 -3.15 9.03
CA ALA A 72 1.07 -1.81 9.15
C ALA A 72 -0.12 -1.83 10.14
N VAL A 73 -0.31 -0.77 10.92
CA VAL A 73 -1.57 -0.58 11.63
C VAL A 73 -2.70 -0.62 10.61
N TYR A 74 -3.72 -1.43 10.87
CA TYR A 74 -4.84 -1.58 9.97
C TYR A 74 -5.79 -0.38 10.07
N PRO A 75 -5.98 0.42 9.01
CA PRO A 75 -6.83 1.60 9.09
C PRO A 75 -8.32 1.28 9.08
N GLY A 76 -8.70 0.06 8.68
CA GLY A 76 -10.08 -0.41 8.62
C GLY A 76 -10.74 -0.61 9.99
N ALA A 77 -11.88 -1.26 10.02
CA ALA A 77 -12.51 -1.64 11.27
C ALA A 77 -11.71 -2.76 11.96
N ALA A 78 -11.55 -2.67 13.28
CA ALA A 78 -10.94 -3.76 14.05
C ALA A 78 -11.78 -5.04 13.87
N PRO A 79 -11.21 -6.14 13.36
CA PRO A 79 -11.94 -7.38 13.25
C PRO A 79 -12.21 -7.96 14.63
N LYS A 80 -13.22 -8.82 14.77
CA LYS A 80 -13.51 -9.52 16.04
C LYS A 80 -12.57 -10.68 16.31
N GLU A 81 -11.99 -11.22 15.28
CA GLU A 81 -11.04 -12.32 15.27
C GLU A 81 -10.06 -12.12 14.10
N ASP A 82 -8.95 -12.82 14.10
CA ASP A 82 -7.97 -12.75 13.03
C ASP A 82 -8.60 -13.14 11.69
N THR A 83 -8.34 -12.38 10.66
CA THR A 83 -8.95 -12.56 9.35
C THR A 83 -7.97 -12.18 8.24
N THR A 84 -8.35 -12.44 6.99
CA THR A 84 -7.63 -11.92 5.84
C THR A 84 -8.15 -10.54 5.46
N GLY A 85 -7.27 -9.69 4.94
CA GLY A 85 -7.61 -8.35 4.51
C GLY A 85 -6.65 -7.83 3.46
N ALA A 86 -6.86 -6.59 3.07
CA ALA A 86 -5.97 -5.91 2.14
C ALA A 86 -5.72 -4.48 2.60
N ILE A 87 -4.53 -3.97 2.29
CA ILE A 87 -4.18 -2.56 2.41
C ILE A 87 -3.63 -2.05 1.10
N THR A 88 -3.79 -0.76 0.86
CA THR A 88 -3.11 -0.03 -0.21
C THR A 88 -2.08 0.91 0.42
N ILE A 89 -0.85 0.88 -0.10
CA ILE A 89 0.22 1.83 0.25
C ILE A 89 0.48 2.70 -0.98
N ALA A 90 0.38 4.01 -0.82
CA ALA A 90 0.52 4.98 -1.91
C ALA A 90 1.40 6.17 -1.51
N ASN A 91 2.04 6.82 -2.48
CA ASN A 91 2.83 8.04 -2.30
C ASN A 91 2.34 9.22 -3.17
N GLY A 92 1.07 9.19 -3.57
CA GLY A 92 0.46 10.19 -4.44
C GLY A 92 0.74 10.00 -5.95
N LYS A 93 1.76 9.23 -6.34
CA LYS A 93 2.10 8.93 -7.74
C LYS A 93 2.00 7.44 -8.06
N THR A 94 2.36 6.63 -7.11
CA THR A 94 2.42 5.17 -7.22
C THR A 94 1.65 4.58 -6.07
N GLN A 95 0.96 3.49 -6.34
CA GLN A 95 0.31 2.69 -5.30
C GLN A 95 0.67 1.22 -5.48
N MET A 96 0.60 0.49 -4.39
CA MET A 96 0.68 -0.96 -4.34
C MET A 96 -0.36 -1.50 -3.39
N ASP A 97 -1.02 -2.57 -3.81
CA ASP A 97 -2.02 -3.27 -3.01
C ASP A 97 -1.40 -4.54 -2.43
N PHE A 98 -1.68 -4.79 -1.16
CA PHE A 98 -1.17 -5.91 -0.41
C PHE A 98 -2.33 -6.69 0.17
N ALA A 99 -2.31 -8.01 0.04
CA ALA A 99 -3.24 -8.91 0.68
C ALA A 99 -2.52 -9.74 1.73
N GLY A 100 -3.10 -9.88 2.90
CA GLY A 100 -2.45 -10.57 4.02
C GLY A 100 -3.40 -10.86 5.16
N ASN A 101 -2.88 -10.99 6.35
CA ASN A 101 -3.63 -11.25 7.57
C ASN A 101 -3.88 -9.93 8.33
N VAL A 102 -5.05 -9.80 8.92
CA VAL A 102 -5.40 -8.72 9.85
C VAL A 102 -5.63 -9.32 11.23
N PHE A 103 -4.80 -8.93 12.17
CA PHE A 103 -4.85 -9.39 13.55
C PHE A 103 -5.67 -8.41 14.40
N HIS A 104 -6.63 -8.95 15.16
CA HIS A 104 -7.44 -8.13 16.06
C HIS A 104 -6.73 -7.78 17.35
N ASN A 105 -5.82 -8.67 17.78
CA ASN A 105 -5.07 -8.51 19.03
C ASN A 105 -3.58 -8.76 18.78
N PRO A 106 -2.76 -7.72 18.70
CA PRO A 106 -1.34 -7.82 18.33
C PRO A 106 -0.46 -8.21 19.53
N GLU A 107 -0.67 -9.38 20.13
CA GLU A 107 0.00 -9.72 21.39
C GLU A 107 1.50 -10.01 21.29
N VAL A 108 2.06 -10.35 20.15
CA VAL A 108 3.38 -11.03 20.20
C VAL A 108 4.45 -10.44 19.29
N GLU A 109 4.13 -9.88 18.14
CA GLU A 109 5.17 -9.60 17.16
C GLU A 109 5.36 -8.11 16.81
N MET A 110 4.36 -7.29 17.06
CA MET A 110 4.42 -5.87 16.82
C MET A 110 4.07 -5.10 18.10
N PRO A 111 4.94 -4.23 18.62
CA PRO A 111 4.66 -3.44 19.83
C PRO A 111 3.64 -2.35 19.54
N THR A 112 2.41 -2.75 19.36
CA THR A 112 1.23 -1.90 19.16
C THR A 112 0.03 -2.51 19.87
N ASP A 113 -0.87 -1.66 20.34
CA ASP A 113 -2.17 -2.03 20.90
C ASP A 113 -3.31 -1.90 19.87
N LEU A 114 -2.94 -1.67 18.62
CA LEU A 114 -3.86 -1.44 17.52
C LEU A 114 -3.96 -2.67 16.62
N PRO A 115 -5.10 -2.92 15.97
CA PRO A 115 -5.19 -3.94 14.94
C PRO A 115 -4.14 -3.71 13.86
N PHE A 116 -3.50 -4.77 13.40
CA PHE A 116 -2.47 -4.62 12.40
C PHE A 116 -2.60 -5.63 11.27
N PHE A 117 -2.17 -5.20 10.10
CA PHE A 117 -2.03 -5.99 8.90
C PHE A 117 -0.62 -6.55 8.82
N ASN A 118 -0.50 -7.81 8.45
CA ASN A 118 0.77 -8.47 8.14
C ASN A 118 0.67 -9.16 6.79
N GLN A 119 1.66 -8.95 5.97
CA GLN A 119 1.94 -9.75 4.80
C GLN A 119 3.34 -10.35 4.94
N ALA A 120 3.41 -11.64 5.14
CA ALA A 120 4.61 -12.42 4.93
C ALA A 120 4.73 -12.73 3.43
N ASP A 121 5.93 -12.47 2.87
CA ASP A 121 6.23 -12.63 1.44
C ASP A 121 5.53 -11.65 0.49
N LEU A 122 6.20 -10.55 0.18
CA LEU A 122 5.88 -9.71 -0.97
C LEU A 122 5.96 -10.49 -2.30
N GLY A 123 6.64 -11.63 -2.32
CA GLY A 123 6.73 -12.54 -3.43
C GLY A 123 5.99 -13.83 -3.13
N HIS A 124 5.02 -14.19 -3.95
CA HIS A 124 4.50 -15.54 -3.95
C HIS A 124 5.69 -16.50 -4.21
N PRO A 125 5.90 -17.57 -3.44
CA PRO A 125 7.00 -18.51 -3.66
C PRO A 125 6.99 -19.14 -5.07
N GLU A 126 5.87 -19.05 -5.77
CA GLU A 126 5.70 -19.46 -7.16
C GLU A 126 6.16 -18.42 -8.20
N LEU A 127 6.45 -17.18 -7.79
CA LEU A 127 7.01 -16.18 -8.69
C LEU A 127 8.48 -16.50 -8.93
N ASP A 128 8.90 -16.45 -10.21
CA ASP A 128 10.32 -16.52 -10.53
C ASP A 128 11.10 -15.39 -9.85
N GLY A 129 12.36 -15.62 -9.54
CA GLY A 129 13.17 -14.67 -8.75
C GLY A 129 13.25 -13.26 -9.34
N ASP A 130 13.12 -13.11 -10.66
CA ASP A 130 13.18 -11.81 -11.32
C ASP A 130 11.88 -11.02 -11.12
N LYS A 131 10.73 -11.67 -11.14
CA LYS A 131 9.44 -11.02 -10.84
C LYS A 131 9.36 -10.59 -9.38
N TRP A 132 9.84 -11.43 -8.48
CA TRP A 132 9.90 -11.10 -7.06
C TRP A 132 10.78 -9.87 -6.82
N ARG A 133 11.99 -9.84 -7.38
CA ARG A 133 12.89 -8.69 -7.28
C ARG A 133 12.31 -7.41 -7.89
N ALA A 134 11.57 -7.52 -8.99
CA ALA A 134 10.90 -6.37 -9.60
C ALA A 134 9.82 -5.79 -8.66
N LEU A 135 9.05 -6.66 -7.99
CA LEU A 135 8.03 -6.25 -7.01
C LEU A 135 8.66 -5.57 -5.79
N GLU A 136 9.71 -6.18 -5.23
CA GLU A 136 10.48 -5.64 -4.12
C GLU A 136 11.07 -4.26 -4.46
N ASN A 137 11.73 -4.13 -5.62
CA ASN A 137 12.29 -2.87 -6.06
C ASN A 137 11.22 -1.79 -6.22
N ARG A 138 10.08 -2.13 -6.80
CA ARG A 138 8.95 -1.21 -6.92
C ARG A 138 8.45 -0.74 -5.56
N PHE A 139 8.42 -1.62 -4.57
CA PHE A 139 8.05 -1.27 -3.21
C PHE A 139 9.08 -0.36 -2.55
N PHE A 140 10.37 -0.65 -2.72
CA PHE A 140 11.43 0.25 -2.23
C PHE A 140 11.41 1.60 -2.93
N ASP A 141 11.12 1.67 -4.23
CA ASP A 141 10.96 2.93 -4.96
C ASP A 141 9.79 3.76 -4.41
N LEU A 142 8.70 3.09 -4.01
CA LEU A 142 7.57 3.75 -3.37
C LEU A 142 7.97 4.36 -2.03
N LEU A 143 8.67 3.60 -1.17
CA LEU A 143 9.13 4.05 0.15
C LEU A 143 10.21 5.14 0.07
N ASP A 144 11.13 5.03 -0.89
CA ASP A 144 12.29 5.94 -1.06
C ASP A 144 11.96 7.18 -1.91
N SER A 145 10.70 7.38 -2.22
CA SER A 145 10.21 8.45 -3.10
C SER A 145 10.39 9.87 -2.56
N GLY A 146 10.68 10.02 -1.25
CA GLY A 146 10.69 11.31 -0.58
C GLY A 146 9.30 11.95 -0.42
N GLN A 147 8.23 11.21 -0.69
CA GLN A 147 6.85 11.66 -0.53
C GLN A 147 6.21 11.02 0.71
N PRO A 148 5.19 11.66 1.31
CA PRO A 148 4.38 11.04 2.34
C PRO A 148 3.74 9.74 1.84
N LEU A 149 3.60 8.77 2.74
CA LEU A 149 2.96 7.50 2.45
C LEU A 149 1.55 7.51 3.01
N THR A 150 0.58 7.19 2.17
CA THR A 150 -0.81 6.94 2.59
C THR A 150 -1.03 5.45 2.68
N ILE A 151 -1.46 4.97 3.84
CA ILE A 151 -1.90 3.60 4.05
C ILE A 151 -3.41 3.61 4.18
N SER A 152 -4.09 2.80 3.40
CA SER A 152 -5.56 2.79 3.35
C SER A 152 -6.14 1.37 3.30
N ALA A 153 -7.31 1.20 3.92
CA ALA A 153 -8.15 0.02 3.85
C ALA A 153 -9.61 0.42 4.14
N GLU A 154 -10.57 -0.22 3.49
CA GLU A 154 -12.01 -0.05 3.76
C GLU A 154 -12.47 1.42 3.77
N GLY A 155 -11.93 2.25 2.88
CA GLY A 155 -12.28 3.67 2.79
C GLY A 155 -11.72 4.56 3.90
N LYS A 156 -10.93 4.02 4.81
CA LYS A 156 -10.19 4.76 5.85
C LYS A 156 -8.72 4.81 5.51
N SER A 157 -8.01 5.83 5.99
CA SER A 157 -6.58 5.98 5.72
C SER A 157 -5.87 6.78 6.80
N TYR A 158 -4.56 6.63 6.83
CA TYR A 158 -3.65 7.52 7.57
C TYR A 158 -2.41 7.82 6.72
N VAL A 159 -1.67 8.84 7.12
CA VAL A 159 -0.49 9.32 6.40
C VAL A 159 0.73 9.25 7.31
N LEU A 160 1.81 8.68 6.77
CA LEU A 160 3.14 8.71 7.37
C LEU A 160 3.99 9.75 6.64
N PRO A 161 4.88 10.49 7.35
CA PRO A 161 5.82 11.39 6.69
C PRO A 161 6.79 10.59 5.80
N PRO A 162 7.48 11.26 4.87
CA PRO A 162 8.48 10.61 4.02
C PRO A 162 9.52 9.86 4.84
N VAL A 163 10.01 8.75 4.31
CA VAL A 163 11.15 8.04 4.90
C VAL A 163 12.37 8.97 4.88
N ASN A 164 12.91 9.26 6.04
CA ASN A 164 14.02 10.22 6.22
C ASN A 164 15.28 9.59 6.83
N VAL A 165 15.41 8.27 6.74
CA VAL A 165 16.59 7.54 7.23
C VAL A 165 17.64 7.45 6.11
N PRO A 166 18.82 8.05 6.27
CA PRO A 166 19.82 8.04 5.22
C PRO A 166 20.30 6.63 4.85
N ARG A 167 20.36 6.35 3.55
CA ARG A 167 20.89 5.08 3.00
C ARG A 167 20.21 3.81 3.53
N TRP A 168 18.99 3.91 4.03
CA TRP A 168 18.26 2.77 4.58
C TRP A 168 18.13 1.64 3.55
N ARG A 169 17.77 1.95 2.30
CA ARG A 169 17.58 0.99 1.22
C ARG A 169 18.84 0.17 0.95
N ALA A 170 19.99 0.85 0.77
CA ALA A 170 21.26 0.18 0.52
C ALA A 170 21.70 -0.71 1.70
N ARG A 171 21.40 -0.29 2.93
CA ARG A 171 21.66 -1.08 4.14
C ARG A 171 20.74 -2.29 4.21
N PHE A 172 19.46 -2.10 3.90
CA PHE A 172 18.45 -3.16 3.90
C PHE A 172 18.81 -4.23 2.87
N GLN A 173 19.01 -3.85 1.61
CA GLN A 173 19.33 -4.75 0.51
C GLN A 173 20.69 -5.48 0.65
N LYS A 174 21.61 -4.93 1.43
CA LYS A 174 22.89 -5.59 1.70
C LYS A 174 22.74 -6.80 2.61
N ILE A 175 21.77 -6.80 3.50
CA ILE A 175 21.55 -7.82 4.53
C ILE A 175 20.43 -8.79 4.08
N CYS A 176 19.36 -8.25 3.49
CA CYS A 176 18.27 -8.99 2.91
C CYS A 176 18.65 -9.56 1.53
#